data_c2cc9071776a369ae3ff7a3c3b42e6ff
#
_entry.id   c2cc9071776a369ae3ff7a3c3b42e6ff
#
_cell.length_a   1.000
_cell.length_b   1.000
_cell.length_c   1.000
_cell.angle_alpha   90.00
_cell.angle_beta   90.00
_cell.angle_gamma   90.00
#
_symmetry.space_group_name_H-M   'P 1'
#
loop_
_entity.id
_entity.type
_entity.pdbx_description
1 polymer ?
#
loop_
_entity_poly.entity_id
_entity_poly.type
_entity_poly.pdbx_seq_one_letter_code
_entity_poly.pdbx_strand_id
1 'polypeptide(L)'
;MIAEVKIMNKFLEQALLYDFYGELLTEHQKDVYEQVVLEDYSLSEIAQMKGISRQGVHDLVKRCQKILEGYEAKLHLVEKFLSVKEKISLIDKTLAEWEEDGKDPEEIVKKVRRIADDIIEEL
;
A
#
# COMPACT_ATOMS: atom_id res chain seq x y z
N MET A 1 -4.83 -13.15 -15.10
CA MET A 1 -4.48 -13.31 -13.69
C MET A 1 -3.27 -12.50 -13.26
N ILE A 2 -2.11 -12.66 -13.90
CA ILE A 2 -0.92 -11.86 -13.57
C ILE A 2 -1.11 -10.38 -13.87
N ALA A 3 -1.77 -10.05 -14.99
CA ALA A 3 -2.07 -8.66 -15.36
C ALA A 3 -3.05 -7.99 -14.39
N GLU A 4 -4.08 -8.71 -13.96
CA GLU A 4 -5.06 -8.22 -13.00
C GLU A 4 -4.43 -7.98 -11.63
N VAL A 5 -3.57 -8.89 -11.17
CA VAL A 5 -2.83 -8.74 -9.92
C VAL A 5 -1.92 -7.52 -9.98
N LYS A 6 -1.24 -7.28 -11.11
CA LYS A 6 -0.39 -6.10 -11.29
C LYS A 6 -1.17 -4.79 -11.27
N ILE A 7 -2.35 -4.75 -11.91
CA ILE A 7 -3.22 -3.56 -11.93
C ILE A 7 -3.75 -3.27 -10.54
N MET A 8 -4.26 -4.28 -9.82
CA MET A 8 -4.74 -4.14 -8.45
C MET A 8 -3.62 -3.76 -7.51
N ASN A 9 -2.42 -4.34 -7.69
CA ASN A 9 -1.25 -4.02 -6.88
C ASN A 9 -0.80 -2.58 -7.11
N LYS A 10 -0.87 -2.06 -8.33
CA LYS A 10 -0.51 -0.68 -8.63
C LYS A 10 -1.44 0.31 -7.93
N PHE A 11 -2.75 0.09 -8.00
CA PHE A 11 -3.73 0.94 -7.32
C PHE A 11 -3.54 0.90 -5.81
N LEU A 12 -3.40 -0.30 -5.26
CA LEU A 12 -3.17 -0.49 -3.83
C LEU A 12 -1.85 0.15 -3.39
N GLU A 13 -0.80 0.01 -4.20
CA GLU A 13 0.49 0.62 -3.95
C GLU A 13 0.38 2.14 -3.89
N GLN A 14 -0.31 2.76 -4.85
CA GLN A 14 -0.54 4.19 -4.86
C GLN A 14 -1.31 4.66 -3.62
N ALA A 15 -2.35 3.93 -3.23
CA ALA A 15 -3.14 4.24 -2.04
C ALA A 15 -2.29 4.14 -0.78
N LEU A 16 -1.47 3.10 -0.66
CA LEU A 16 -0.59 2.90 0.50
C LEU A 16 0.52 3.96 0.56
N LEU A 17 1.13 4.30 -0.56
CA LEU A 17 2.11 5.37 -0.63
C LEU A 17 1.52 6.68 -0.12
N TYR A 18 0.31 6.97 -0.54
CA TYR A 18 -0.40 8.17 -0.08
C TYR A 18 -0.73 8.09 1.40
N ASP A 19 -1.21 6.94 1.90
CA ASP A 19 -1.53 6.77 3.31
C ASP A 19 -0.31 6.98 4.20
N PHE A 20 0.86 6.47 3.80
CA PHE A 20 2.08 6.60 4.59
C PHE A 20 2.78 7.94 4.44
N TYR A 21 2.80 8.50 3.23
CA TYR A 21 3.64 9.67 2.93
C TYR A 21 2.88 10.89 2.45
N GLY A 22 1.56 10.80 2.28
CA GLY A 22 0.74 11.88 1.74
C GLY A 22 0.84 13.18 2.53
N GLU A 23 1.02 13.10 3.84
CA GLU A 23 1.17 14.28 4.70
C GLU A 23 2.42 15.12 4.37
N LEU A 24 3.37 14.53 3.65
CA LEU A 24 4.60 15.22 3.25
C LEU A 24 4.44 16.01 1.94
N LEU A 25 3.29 15.87 1.28
CA LEU A 25 2.94 16.67 0.10
C LEU A 25 2.39 18.02 0.55
N THR A 26 2.47 19.04 -0.32
CA THR A 26 1.80 20.30 -0.08
C THR A 26 0.29 20.12 -0.12
N GLU A 27 -0.48 21.06 0.46
CA GLU A 27 -1.95 21.00 0.45
C GLU A 27 -2.51 20.91 -0.97
N HIS A 28 -1.97 21.69 -1.90
CA HIS A 28 -2.39 21.65 -3.29
C HIS A 28 -2.08 20.31 -3.95
N GLN A 29 -0.90 19.75 -3.70
CA GLN A 29 -0.51 18.44 -4.21
C GLN A 29 -1.41 17.33 -3.66
N LYS A 30 -1.68 17.34 -2.36
CA LYS A 30 -2.59 16.40 -1.71
C LYS A 30 -3.96 16.42 -2.36
N ASP A 31 -4.53 17.61 -2.50
CA ASP A 31 -5.87 17.82 -3.03
C ASP A 31 -6.00 17.24 -4.44
N VAL A 32 -5.08 17.58 -5.32
CA VAL A 32 -5.09 17.08 -6.71
C VAL A 32 -4.84 15.58 -6.77
N TYR A 33 -3.87 15.07 -6.00
CA TYR A 33 -3.54 13.65 -5.98
C TYR A 33 -4.72 12.81 -5.47
N GLU A 34 -5.36 13.24 -4.39
CA GLU A 34 -6.56 12.56 -3.85
C GLU A 34 -7.67 12.47 -4.88
N GLN A 35 -7.97 13.59 -5.53
CA GLN A 35 -9.07 13.65 -6.49
C GLN A 35 -8.82 12.77 -7.71
N VAL A 36 -7.62 12.81 -8.26
CA VAL A 36 -7.31 12.03 -9.47
C VAL A 36 -7.10 10.55 -9.17
N VAL A 37 -6.32 10.23 -8.15
CA VAL A 37 -5.89 8.85 -7.88
C VAL A 37 -6.90 8.10 -7.01
N LEU A 38 -7.41 8.73 -5.96
CA LEU A 38 -8.26 8.05 -4.97
C LEU A 38 -9.75 8.23 -5.24
N GLU A 39 -10.17 9.39 -5.74
CA GLU A 39 -11.58 9.71 -5.98
C GLU A 39 -12.01 9.53 -7.43
N ASP A 40 -11.08 9.14 -8.29
CA ASP A 40 -11.33 8.81 -9.70
C ASP A 40 -11.88 9.95 -10.55
N TYR A 41 -11.54 11.21 -10.22
CA TYR A 41 -11.84 12.32 -11.10
C TYR A 41 -10.95 12.27 -12.35
N SER A 42 -11.51 12.68 -13.48
CA SER A 42 -10.71 12.78 -14.71
C SER A 42 -9.75 13.97 -14.65
N LEU A 43 -8.68 13.90 -15.43
CA LEU A 43 -7.73 15.00 -15.56
C LEU A 43 -8.42 16.28 -16.06
N SER A 44 -9.38 16.14 -16.96
CA SER A 44 -10.14 17.25 -17.52
C SER A 44 -11.04 17.93 -16.48
N GLU A 45 -11.69 17.14 -15.64
CA GLU A 45 -12.53 17.66 -14.56
C GLU A 45 -11.71 18.48 -13.56
N ILE A 46 -10.56 17.95 -13.15
CA ILE A 46 -9.68 18.66 -12.22
C ILE A 46 -9.09 19.92 -12.86
N ALA A 47 -8.67 19.81 -14.13
CA ALA A 47 -8.16 20.97 -14.88
C ALA A 47 -9.16 22.13 -14.89
N GLN A 48 -10.43 21.81 -15.14
CA GLN A 48 -11.52 22.79 -15.14
C GLN A 48 -11.74 23.37 -13.75
N MET A 49 -11.78 22.52 -12.71
CA MET A 49 -12.01 22.96 -11.33
C MET A 49 -10.89 23.85 -10.79
N LYS A 50 -9.64 23.55 -11.16
CA LYS A 50 -8.46 24.26 -10.64
C LYS A 50 -8.00 25.40 -11.54
N GLY A 51 -8.57 25.54 -12.73
CA GLY A 51 -8.18 26.59 -13.67
C GLY A 51 -6.79 26.40 -14.26
N ILE A 52 -6.34 25.16 -14.41
CA ILE A 52 -5.06 24.81 -15.04
C ILE A 52 -5.28 23.87 -16.22
N SER A 53 -4.22 23.62 -17.00
CA SER A 53 -4.34 22.73 -18.17
C SER A 53 -4.45 21.27 -17.73
N ARG A 54 -5.05 20.45 -18.61
CA ARG A 54 -5.10 18.99 -18.42
C ARG A 54 -3.70 18.40 -18.27
N GLN A 55 -2.77 18.88 -19.10
CA GLN A 55 -1.37 18.46 -19.03
C GLN A 55 -0.73 18.85 -17.69
N GLY A 56 -1.08 20.05 -17.20
CA GLY A 56 -0.62 20.52 -15.88
C GLY A 56 -1.07 19.61 -14.74
N VAL A 57 -2.31 19.12 -14.78
CA VAL A 57 -2.81 18.16 -13.80
C VAL A 57 -2.04 16.85 -13.88
N HIS A 58 -1.86 16.34 -15.10
CA HIS A 58 -1.09 15.10 -15.34
C HIS A 58 0.33 15.20 -14.78
N ASP A 59 1.02 16.30 -15.08
CA ASP A 59 2.39 16.51 -14.63
C ASP A 59 2.49 16.64 -13.11
N LEU A 60 1.49 17.28 -12.50
CA LEU A 60 1.44 17.42 -11.05
C LEU A 60 1.23 16.08 -10.36
N VAL A 61 0.33 15.25 -10.86
CA VAL A 61 0.09 13.91 -10.33
C VAL A 61 1.35 13.05 -10.46
N LYS A 62 2.00 13.12 -11.62
CA LYS A 62 3.24 12.39 -11.88
C LYS A 62 4.36 12.81 -10.93
N ARG A 63 4.46 14.10 -10.66
CA ARG A 63 5.45 14.64 -9.71
C ARG A 63 5.17 14.16 -8.30
N CYS A 64 3.91 14.17 -7.87
CA CYS A 64 3.52 13.64 -6.56
C CYS A 64 3.88 12.17 -6.43
N GLN A 65 3.61 11.38 -7.46
CA GLN A 65 3.93 9.96 -7.47
C GLN A 65 5.44 9.74 -7.28
N LYS A 66 6.27 10.51 -7.97
CA LYS A 66 7.72 10.43 -7.80
C LYS A 66 8.20 10.81 -6.40
N ILE A 67 7.57 11.81 -5.81
CA ILE A 67 7.89 12.24 -4.44
C ILE A 67 7.58 11.10 -3.45
N LEU A 68 6.39 10.51 -3.56
CA LEU A 68 5.98 9.41 -2.68
C LEU A 68 6.89 8.18 -2.86
N GLU A 69 7.20 7.82 -4.09
CA GLU A 69 8.12 6.72 -4.40
C GLU A 69 9.53 6.99 -3.87
N GLY A 70 9.97 8.24 -3.90
CA GLY A 70 11.26 8.64 -3.34
C GLY A 70 11.34 8.43 -1.84
N TYR A 71 10.27 8.73 -1.11
CA TYR A 71 10.21 8.46 0.33
C TYR A 71 10.22 6.95 0.60
N GLU A 72 9.44 6.20 -0.15
CA GLU A 72 9.41 4.74 0.00
C GLU A 72 10.76 4.10 -0.29
N ALA A 73 11.47 4.58 -1.31
CA ALA A 73 12.81 4.08 -1.64
C ALA A 73 13.81 4.25 -0.48
N LYS A 74 13.59 5.26 0.35
CA LYS A 74 14.45 5.54 1.50
C LYS A 74 13.97 4.89 2.79
N LEU A 75 12.66 4.88 3.03
CA LEU A 75 12.09 4.50 4.32
C LEU A 75 11.53 3.08 4.36
N HIS A 76 11.08 2.54 3.23
CA HIS A 76 10.55 1.17 3.10
C HIS A 76 9.36 0.85 4.03
N LEU A 77 8.56 1.86 4.41
CA LEU A 77 7.44 1.65 5.33
C LEU A 77 6.30 0.84 4.70
N VAL A 78 6.02 1.07 3.42
CA VAL A 78 5.00 0.31 2.69
C VAL A 78 5.45 -1.14 2.53
N GLU A 79 6.69 -1.35 2.14
CA GLU A 79 7.28 -2.69 1.99
C GLU A 79 7.19 -3.47 3.31
N LYS A 80 7.58 -2.86 4.42
CA LYS A 80 7.50 -3.48 5.75
C LYS A 80 6.06 -3.77 6.15
N PHE A 81 5.16 -2.84 5.90
CA PHE A 81 3.74 -3.01 6.19
C PHE A 81 3.16 -4.21 5.45
N LEU A 82 3.43 -4.32 4.14
CA LEU A 82 2.94 -5.43 3.33
C LEU A 82 3.52 -6.76 3.77
N SER A 83 4.80 -6.79 4.11
CA SER A 83 5.46 -7.99 4.60
C SER A 83 4.89 -8.47 5.93
N VAL A 84 4.69 -7.55 6.86
CA VAL A 84 4.08 -7.85 8.17
C VAL A 84 2.64 -8.34 7.99
N LYS A 85 1.88 -7.70 7.12
CA LYS A 85 0.50 -8.10 6.82
C LYS A 85 0.43 -9.52 6.25
N GLU A 86 1.35 -9.86 5.35
CA GLU A 86 1.45 -11.20 4.79
C GLU A 86 1.77 -12.25 5.87
N LYS A 87 2.68 -11.94 6.77
CA LYS A 87 3.05 -12.82 7.88
C LYS A 87 1.89 -13.02 8.87
N ILE A 88 1.13 -11.97 9.14
CA ILE A 88 -0.08 -12.07 9.98
C ILE A 88 -1.11 -12.98 9.30
N SER A 89 -1.30 -12.83 7.99
CA SER A 89 -2.19 -13.71 7.21
C SER A 89 -1.74 -15.17 7.27
N LEU A 90 -0.44 -15.39 7.28
CA LEU A 90 0.13 -16.75 7.40
C LEU A 90 -0.16 -17.34 8.78
N ILE A 91 -0.09 -16.54 9.84
CA ILE A 91 -0.48 -16.98 11.19
C ILE A 91 -1.94 -17.41 11.20
N ASP A 92 -2.82 -16.59 10.67
CA ASP A 92 -4.26 -16.87 10.62
C ASP A 92 -4.56 -18.15 9.83
N LYS A 93 -3.93 -18.32 8.68
CA LYS A 93 -4.07 -19.53 7.85
C LYS A 93 -3.59 -20.76 8.58
N THR A 94 -2.44 -20.67 9.27
CA THR A 94 -1.86 -21.78 10.03
C THR A 94 -2.80 -22.22 11.16
N LEU A 95 -3.40 -21.28 11.87
CA LEU A 95 -4.36 -21.57 12.93
C LEU A 95 -5.66 -22.17 12.38
N ALA A 96 -6.16 -21.68 11.24
CA ALA A 96 -7.35 -22.21 10.61
C ALA A 96 -7.15 -23.67 10.15
N GLU A 97 -6.01 -23.98 9.56
CA GLU A 97 -5.66 -25.33 9.15
C GLU A 97 -5.58 -26.28 10.36
N TRP A 98 -5.03 -25.80 11.45
CA TRP A 98 -4.94 -26.57 12.69
C TRP A 98 -6.33 -26.86 13.27
N GLU A 99 -7.24 -25.89 13.26
CA GLU A 99 -8.61 -26.10 13.73
C GLU A 99 -9.32 -27.22 12.97
N GLU A 100 -9.06 -27.36 11.67
CA GLU A 100 -9.63 -28.43 10.85
C GLU A 100 -8.98 -29.79 11.13
N ASP A 101 -7.67 -29.84 11.21
CA ASP A 101 -6.91 -31.09 11.34
C ASP A 101 -6.74 -31.56 12.78
N GLY A 102 -6.78 -30.70 13.76
CA GLY A 102 -6.64 -31.01 15.16
C GLY A 102 -5.32 -31.67 15.54
N LYS A 103 -4.26 -31.47 14.75
CA LYS A 103 -2.95 -32.07 14.98
C LYS A 103 -2.20 -31.36 16.11
N ASP A 104 -1.04 -31.89 16.44
CA ASP A 104 -0.18 -31.53 17.56
C ASP A 104 -0.15 -30.02 17.91
N PRO A 105 -0.70 -29.60 19.07
CA PRO A 105 -0.67 -28.21 19.49
C PRO A 105 0.72 -27.63 19.66
N GLU A 106 1.71 -28.42 20.05
CA GLU A 106 3.08 -27.96 20.27
C GLU A 106 3.72 -27.49 18.97
N GLU A 107 3.47 -28.21 17.87
CA GLU A 107 4.00 -27.88 16.56
C GLU A 107 3.43 -26.56 16.06
N ILE A 108 2.13 -26.34 16.24
CA ILE A 108 1.44 -25.11 15.88
C ILE A 108 1.97 -23.92 16.65
N VAL A 109 2.15 -24.07 17.97
CA VAL A 109 2.70 -23.02 18.82
C VAL A 109 4.09 -22.62 18.36
N LYS A 110 4.96 -23.58 18.05
CA LYS A 110 6.30 -23.30 17.52
C LYS A 110 6.26 -22.55 16.22
N LYS A 111 5.38 -22.96 15.30
CA LYS A 111 5.24 -22.34 13.98
C LYS A 111 4.77 -20.90 14.09
N VAL A 112 3.73 -20.65 14.88
CA VAL A 112 3.19 -19.30 15.08
C VAL A 112 4.22 -18.40 15.77
N ARG A 113 4.93 -18.92 16.77
CA ARG A 113 5.98 -18.18 17.47
C ARG A 113 7.11 -17.77 16.53
N ARG A 114 7.52 -18.65 15.62
CA ARG A 114 8.55 -18.35 14.63
C ARG A 114 8.12 -17.22 13.72
N ILE A 115 6.87 -17.25 13.24
CA ILE A 115 6.33 -16.17 12.40
C ILE A 115 6.28 -14.86 13.17
N ALA A 116 5.85 -14.90 14.43
CA ALA A 116 5.81 -13.72 15.30
C ALA A 116 7.20 -13.12 15.51
N ASP A 117 8.22 -13.96 15.73
CA ASP A 117 9.60 -13.52 15.89
C ASP A 117 10.12 -12.86 14.61
N ASP A 118 9.79 -13.41 13.45
CA ASP A 118 10.16 -12.83 12.16
C ASP A 118 9.56 -11.44 11.97
N ILE A 119 8.31 -11.24 12.41
CA ILE A 119 7.66 -9.92 12.38
C ILE A 119 8.41 -8.93 13.26
N ILE A 120 8.76 -9.34 14.48
CA ILE A 120 9.48 -8.48 15.42
C ILE A 120 10.84 -8.07 14.87
N GLU A 121 11.58 -8.99 14.27
CA GLU A 121 12.88 -8.70 13.66
C GLU A 121 12.78 -7.72 12.49
N GLU A 122 11.70 -7.81 11.71
CA GLU A 122 11.49 -6.94 10.57
C GLU A 122 11.13 -5.50 10.97
N LEU A 123 10.46 -5.34 12.08
CA LEU A 123 10.10 -4.02 12.60
C LEU A 123 11.27 -3.37 13.31
#